data_34f101fa5ae5602e925017e543c0038f
#
_entry.id   34f101fa5ae5602e925017e543c0038f
#
_cell.length_a   1.000
_cell.length_b   1.000
_cell.length_c   1.000
_cell.angle_alpha   90.00
_cell.angle_beta   90.00
_cell.angle_gamma   90.00
#
_symmetry.space_group_name_H-M   'P 1'
#
loop_
_entity.id
_entity.type
_entity.pdbx_description
1 polymer ?
#
loop_
_entity_poly.entity_id
_entity_poly.type
_entity_poly.pdbx_seq_one_letter_code
_entity_poly.pdbx_strand_id
1 'polypeptide(L)'
;MDKLGIIVPYRNREQHLVEFKKKITKYLDKHNIDFELIIVHQDDAKLFNRGMLLNIGFTYAEKYGCNYVVFHDVDLIPLYVDYSYSNIPIHLSNDVYVEDGIRKKLRNTFDEYFGGVTLFPVDLFKKINGYSNKYWGWGYEDTDLLLRCKKTNIDLNTITYQNIKPRTRALFFNGVNTYVKVKNQLDFNKNTTIFVSFYPEDFICDHLKERDDFPVFSLPGYDTSISYNSFQRYSFVTFNNKGNVIYSNSEIKPNYKTNICVTFQHREKIIRFYQDGDLIKEITNHDRILNYSNQEYFYLGINNPNSDEKNYFKGHIDTFAIFSKTLDDEEVKKISIDGDIKNIDAIKLYYDANFIENYELTDLSGNGNNGVIVNCDVVDLELPKHLELKIPHRRGGTFYALSHEENGFFDNRWKTQATRWNQLRYHNEVSKNDDLVFADGLSDLEFVEHGLTKENNITHINVGI
;
A
#
# COMPACT_ATOMS: atom_id res chain seq x y z
N MET A 1 -1.67 26.41 -10.99
CA MET A 1 -1.12 25.31 -10.18
C MET A 1 -2.28 24.70 -9.45
N ASP A 2 -2.27 23.38 -9.31
CA ASP A 2 -3.33 22.71 -8.58
C ASP A 2 -3.16 22.95 -7.08
N LYS A 3 -4.24 23.27 -6.38
CA LYS A 3 -4.27 23.54 -4.96
C LYS A 3 -5.26 22.62 -4.27
N LEU A 4 -4.80 21.87 -3.28
CA LEU A 4 -5.55 20.88 -2.53
C LEU A 4 -6.25 21.51 -1.31
N GLY A 5 -7.55 21.24 -1.14
CA GLY A 5 -8.24 21.44 0.14
C GLY A 5 -8.34 20.13 0.92
N ILE A 6 -7.68 19.97 2.06
CA ILE A 6 -7.90 18.81 2.94
C ILE A 6 -8.93 19.21 4.00
N ILE A 7 -10.06 18.53 4.00
CA ILE A 7 -11.22 18.84 4.86
C ILE A 7 -11.39 17.74 5.90
N VAL A 8 -11.32 18.11 7.17
CA VAL A 8 -11.35 17.19 8.31
C VAL A 8 -12.54 17.52 9.22
N PRO A 9 -13.55 16.67 9.26
CA PRO A 9 -14.65 16.81 10.23
C PRO A 9 -14.16 16.42 11.62
N TYR A 10 -14.45 17.24 12.61
CA TYR A 10 -13.83 17.12 13.92
C TYR A 10 -14.79 17.36 15.08
N ARG A 11 -14.68 16.56 16.13
CA ARG A 11 -15.21 16.80 17.44
C ARG A 11 -14.55 15.90 18.50
N ASN A 12 -14.09 16.50 19.63
CA ASN A 12 -13.57 15.80 20.82
C ASN A 12 -12.49 14.73 20.53
N ARG A 13 -11.50 15.03 19.69
CA ARG A 13 -10.38 14.14 19.34
C ARG A 13 -9.06 14.88 19.30
N GLU A 14 -8.76 15.65 20.37
CA GLU A 14 -7.65 16.59 20.46
C GLU A 14 -6.30 15.91 20.17
N GLN A 15 -6.07 14.75 20.75
CA GLN A 15 -4.82 14.01 20.57
C GLN A 15 -4.64 13.53 19.12
N HIS A 16 -5.71 12.97 18.52
CA HIS A 16 -5.70 12.59 17.10
C HIS A 16 -5.45 13.80 16.21
N LEU A 17 -6.09 14.93 16.50
CA LEU A 17 -5.92 16.14 15.71
C LEU A 17 -4.49 16.68 15.76
N VAL A 18 -3.86 16.66 16.94
CA VAL A 18 -2.45 17.09 17.09
C VAL A 18 -1.52 16.19 16.27
N GLU A 19 -1.68 14.89 16.40
CA GLU A 19 -0.86 13.91 15.66
C GLU A 19 -1.12 14.00 14.15
N PHE A 20 -2.39 14.07 13.75
CA PHE A 20 -2.79 14.22 12.36
C PHE A 20 -2.18 15.46 11.72
N LYS A 21 -2.38 16.65 12.30
CA LYS A 21 -1.82 17.91 11.77
C LYS A 21 -0.33 17.82 11.52
N LYS A 22 0.42 17.31 12.51
CA LYS A 22 1.86 17.16 12.41
C LYS A 22 2.28 16.25 11.27
N LYS A 23 1.59 15.12 11.11
CA LYS A 23 1.98 14.10 10.12
C LYS A 23 1.51 14.43 8.71
N ILE A 24 0.27 14.93 8.55
CA ILE A 24 -0.25 15.27 7.22
C ILE A 24 0.51 16.46 6.62
N THR A 25 0.79 17.51 7.41
CA THR A 25 1.57 18.66 6.92
C THR A 25 2.95 18.22 6.44
N LYS A 26 3.68 17.48 7.28
CA LYS A 26 5.00 16.95 6.90
C LYS A 26 4.94 16.08 5.65
N TYR A 27 3.87 15.28 5.50
CA TYR A 27 3.68 14.39 4.35
C TYR A 27 3.50 15.20 3.06
N LEU A 28 2.61 16.20 3.07
CA LEU A 28 2.29 17.03 1.90
C LEU A 28 3.46 17.93 1.50
N ASP A 29 4.15 18.53 2.49
CA ASP A 29 5.36 19.35 2.25
C ASP A 29 6.46 18.50 1.57
N LYS A 30 6.67 17.26 2.04
CA LYS A 30 7.64 16.33 1.44
C LYS A 30 7.33 16.04 -0.03
N HIS A 31 6.06 16.04 -0.42
CA HIS A 31 5.61 15.74 -1.78
C HIS A 31 5.37 17.00 -2.63
N ASN A 32 5.73 18.22 -2.10
CA ASN A 32 5.57 19.51 -2.76
C ASN A 32 4.13 19.78 -3.22
N ILE A 33 3.14 19.40 -2.41
CA ILE A 33 1.72 19.64 -2.69
C ILE A 33 1.33 20.99 -2.06
N ASP A 34 0.79 21.91 -2.88
CA ASP A 34 0.17 23.14 -2.39
C ASP A 34 -1.20 22.82 -1.80
N PHE A 35 -1.42 23.15 -0.52
CA PHE A 35 -2.63 22.75 0.20
C PHE A 35 -3.14 23.78 1.20
N GLU A 36 -4.44 23.66 1.51
CA GLU A 36 -5.12 24.24 2.67
C GLU A 36 -5.68 23.10 3.53
N LEU A 37 -5.31 23.05 4.80
CA LEU A 37 -5.87 22.11 5.77
C LEU A 37 -7.01 22.77 6.54
N ILE A 38 -8.23 22.27 6.38
CA ILE A 38 -9.47 22.86 6.91
C ILE A 38 -10.08 21.90 7.94
N ILE A 39 -10.00 22.27 9.20
CA ILE A 39 -10.57 21.51 10.31
C ILE A 39 -11.94 22.12 10.63
N VAL A 40 -13.00 21.34 10.48
CA VAL A 40 -14.38 21.77 10.75
C VAL A 40 -14.87 21.11 12.03
N HIS A 41 -14.94 21.89 13.10
CA HIS A 41 -15.33 21.45 14.43
C HIS A 41 -16.82 21.67 14.65
N GLN A 42 -17.57 20.59 14.87
CA GLN A 42 -18.95 20.70 15.31
C GLN A 42 -18.99 21.06 16.81
N ASP A 43 -19.43 22.29 17.09
CA ASP A 43 -19.47 22.90 18.44
C ASP A 43 -20.91 23.09 18.92
N ASP A 44 -21.66 21.98 18.95
CA ASP A 44 -23.01 21.91 19.46
C ASP A 44 -23.28 20.56 20.15
N ALA A 45 -24.47 20.41 20.75
CA ALA A 45 -24.88 19.21 21.46
C ALA A 45 -25.60 18.16 20.59
N LYS A 46 -25.81 18.43 19.30
CA LYS A 46 -26.48 17.50 18.38
C LYS A 46 -25.61 16.28 18.09
N LEU A 47 -26.16 15.27 17.47
CA LEU A 47 -25.40 14.16 16.97
C LEU A 47 -24.36 14.64 15.93
N PHE A 48 -23.26 13.95 15.82
CA PHE A 48 -22.23 14.29 14.84
C PHE A 48 -22.75 14.15 13.41
N ASN A 49 -22.58 15.18 12.58
CA ASN A 49 -22.99 15.14 11.18
C ASN A 49 -21.78 15.31 10.27
N ARG A 50 -21.10 14.18 9.99
CA ARG A 50 -19.87 14.15 9.18
C ARG A 50 -20.09 14.75 7.79
N GLY A 51 -21.18 14.38 7.10
CA GLY A 51 -21.47 14.88 5.76
C GLY A 51 -21.61 16.39 5.69
N MET A 52 -22.37 16.96 6.62
CA MET A 52 -22.58 18.41 6.69
C MET A 52 -21.31 19.17 7.00
N LEU A 53 -20.48 18.67 7.92
CA LEU A 53 -19.16 19.28 8.22
C LEU A 53 -18.23 19.25 7.00
N LEU A 54 -18.26 18.19 6.21
CA LEU A 54 -17.48 18.10 4.97
C LEU A 54 -17.98 19.09 3.92
N ASN A 55 -19.29 19.28 3.78
CA ASN A 55 -19.87 20.31 2.93
C ASN A 55 -19.47 21.72 3.36
N ILE A 56 -19.50 22.01 4.67
CA ILE A 56 -19.04 23.31 5.22
C ILE A 56 -17.55 23.52 4.85
N GLY A 57 -16.70 22.56 5.15
CA GLY A 57 -15.28 22.65 4.82
C GLY A 57 -15.02 22.85 3.32
N PHE A 58 -15.84 22.24 2.46
CA PHE A 58 -15.78 22.43 1.02
C PHE A 58 -16.02 23.89 0.61
N THR A 59 -17.00 24.58 1.22
CA THR A 59 -17.24 26.01 0.89
C THR A 59 -16.02 26.89 1.21
N TYR A 60 -15.29 26.57 2.29
CA TYR A 60 -14.03 27.28 2.61
C TYR A 60 -12.88 26.88 1.68
N ALA A 61 -12.80 25.62 1.24
CA ALA A 61 -11.80 25.20 0.25
C ALA A 61 -11.97 25.99 -1.07
N GLU A 62 -13.22 26.13 -1.55
CA GLU A 62 -13.51 27.00 -2.71
C GLU A 62 -13.10 28.45 -2.47
N LYS A 63 -13.46 29.02 -1.32
CA LYS A 63 -13.09 30.40 -0.93
C LYS A 63 -11.56 30.62 -0.92
N TYR A 64 -10.79 29.58 -0.61
CA TYR A 64 -9.32 29.62 -0.62
C TYR A 64 -8.69 29.27 -1.96
N GLY A 65 -9.50 29.05 -3.00
CA GLY A 65 -9.05 28.79 -4.36
C GLY A 65 -8.54 27.37 -4.61
N CYS A 66 -8.96 26.40 -3.79
CA CYS A 66 -8.67 25.00 -4.05
C CYS A 66 -9.48 24.52 -5.27
N ASN A 67 -8.85 23.78 -6.18
CA ASN A 67 -9.50 23.23 -7.37
C ASN A 67 -9.82 21.73 -7.22
N TYR A 68 -9.32 21.11 -6.17
CA TYR A 68 -9.73 19.78 -5.73
C TYR A 68 -9.65 19.65 -4.21
N VAL A 69 -10.37 18.70 -3.66
CA VAL A 69 -10.49 18.49 -2.23
C VAL A 69 -10.25 17.03 -1.86
N VAL A 70 -9.81 16.82 -0.62
CA VAL A 70 -9.76 15.50 0.01
C VAL A 70 -10.57 15.58 1.31
N PHE A 71 -11.60 14.78 1.40
CA PHE A 71 -12.34 14.53 2.63
C PHE A 71 -11.60 13.49 3.45
N HIS A 72 -11.21 13.82 4.66
CA HIS A 72 -10.21 13.06 5.39
C HIS A 72 -10.61 12.84 6.85
N ASP A 73 -10.63 11.60 7.30
CA ASP A 73 -10.85 11.27 8.70
C ASP A 73 -9.60 11.60 9.54
N VAL A 74 -9.81 12.20 10.72
CA VAL A 74 -8.73 12.68 11.60
C VAL A 74 -7.83 11.58 12.17
N ASP A 75 -8.29 10.34 12.16
CA ASP A 75 -7.60 9.17 12.70
C ASP A 75 -6.84 8.34 11.65
N LEU A 76 -6.86 8.74 10.39
CA LEU A 76 -6.14 8.09 9.31
C LEU A 76 -4.86 8.86 8.97
N ILE A 77 -3.71 8.27 9.27
CA ILE A 77 -2.41 8.86 8.98
C ILE A 77 -1.87 8.30 7.66
N PRO A 78 -1.51 9.14 6.67
CA PRO A 78 -1.00 8.64 5.39
C PRO A 78 0.37 7.99 5.57
N LEU A 79 0.53 6.81 4.97
CA LEU A 79 1.81 6.11 4.84
C LEU A 79 2.31 6.21 3.38
N TYR A 80 1.46 5.80 2.43
CA TYR A 80 1.75 5.82 1.00
C TYR A 80 0.48 6.24 0.27
N VAL A 81 0.37 7.53 -0.07
CA VAL A 81 -0.84 8.11 -0.66
C VAL A 81 -0.46 9.15 -1.71
N ASP A 82 -1.01 9.03 -2.90
CA ASP A 82 -0.89 10.05 -3.92
C ASP A 82 -2.04 11.06 -3.80
N TYR A 83 -1.75 12.24 -3.22
CA TYR A 83 -2.69 13.35 -3.09
C TYR A 83 -2.68 14.31 -4.29
N SER A 84 -2.00 14.02 -5.38
CA SER A 84 -1.99 14.90 -6.55
C SER A 84 -3.37 15.05 -7.18
N TYR A 85 -3.57 16.08 -8.01
CA TYR A 85 -4.84 16.34 -8.69
C TYR A 85 -5.34 15.13 -9.51
N SER A 86 -6.65 14.94 -9.50
CA SER A 86 -7.37 13.99 -10.36
C SER A 86 -8.58 14.67 -10.97
N ASN A 87 -8.91 14.35 -12.22
CA ASN A 87 -10.13 14.81 -12.89
C ASN A 87 -11.36 13.95 -12.58
N ILE A 88 -11.21 12.91 -11.76
CA ILE A 88 -12.29 12.04 -11.29
C ILE A 88 -12.18 11.83 -9.78
N PRO A 89 -13.28 11.48 -9.08
CA PRO A 89 -13.22 11.11 -7.68
C PRO A 89 -12.40 9.85 -7.45
N ILE A 90 -11.65 9.82 -6.34
CA ILE A 90 -10.82 8.68 -5.96
C ILE A 90 -11.04 8.32 -4.49
N HIS A 91 -11.27 7.05 -4.21
CA HIS A 91 -11.19 6.52 -2.86
C HIS A 91 -9.73 6.24 -2.50
N LEU A 92 -9.14 7.04 -1.62
CA LEU A 92 -7.73 6.93 -1.27
C LEU A 92 -7.46 5.91 -0.16
N SER A 93 -8.37 5.74 0.81
CA SER A 93 -8.16 4.85 1.97
C SER A 93 -8.53 3.40 1.69
N ASN A 94 -7.90 2.80 0.68
CA ASN A 94 -8.16 1.41 0.31
C ASN A 94 -7.56 0.42 1.29
N ASP A 95 -6.39 0.73 1.80
CA ASP A 95 -5.65 -0.11 2.73
C ASP A 95 -5.44 0.65 4.04
N VAL A 96 -5.92 0.09 5.14
CA VAL A 96 -5.78 0.70 6.47
C VAL A 96 -5.16 -0.30 7.43
N TYR A 97 -3.98 0.04 7.95
CA TYR A 97 -3.36 -0.70 9.05
C TYR A 97 -4.02 -0.32 10.37
N VAL A 98 -4.54 -1.30 11.06
CA VAL A 98 -5.13 -1.16 12.39
C VAL A 98 -4.25 -1.89 13.39
N GLU A 99 -3.89 -1.24 14.49
CA GLU A 99 -3.25 -1.90 15.62
C GLU A 99 -4.31 -2.66 16.43
N ASP A 100 -4.18 -3.99 16.47
CA ASP A 100 -5.00 -4.88 17.30
C ASP A 100 -4.05 -5.52 18.34
N GLY A 101 -3.79 -4.79 19.43
CA GLY A 101 -2.87 -5.17 20.50
C GLY A 101 -1.43 -5.38 20.04
N ILE A 102 -1.05 -6.59 19.64
CA ILE A 102 0.32 -6.95 19.23
C ILE A 102 0.48 -7.05 17.70
N ARG A 103 -0.60 -6.97 16.92
CA ARG A 103 -0.59 -7.22 15.48
C ARG A 103 -1.14 -6.04 14.68
N LYS A 104 -0.33 -5.52 13.74
CA LYS A 104 -0.83 -4.66 12.68
C LYS A 104 -1.61 -5.51 11.71
N LYS A 105 -2.90 -5.28 11.60
CA LYS A 105 -3.79 -6.00 10.66
C LYS A 105 -4.19 -5.06 9.54
N LEU A 106 -3.96 -5.48 8.29
CA LEU A 106 -4.49 -4.80 7.13
C LEU A 106 -6.01 -5.04 7.07
N ARG A 107 -6.78 -3.97 7.15
CA ARG A 107 -8.23 -4.01 6.94
C ARG A 107 -8.51 -3.62 5.50
N ASN A 108 -8.85 -4.61 4.66
CA ASN A 108 -9.36 -4.32 3.33
C ASN A 108 -10.74 -3.69 3.44
N THR A 109 -10.95 -2.61 2.73
CA THR A 109 -12.28 -2.03 2.56
C THR A 109 -13.07 -2.85 1.55
N PHE A 110 -14.40 -2.96 1.76
CA PHE A 110 -15.29 -3.66 0.83
C PHE A 110 -15.63 -2.76 -0.36
N ASP A 111 -16.04 -3.35 -1.48
CA ASP A 111 -16.24 -2.69 -2.78
C ASP A 111 -17.24 -1.52 -2.79
N GLU A 112 -18.15 -1.45 -1.81
CA GLU A 112 -19.13 -0.38 -1.68
C GLU A 112 -18.75 0.68 -0.63
N TYR A 113 -17.58 0.57 -0.02
CA TYR A 113 -17.11 1.56 0.94
C TYR A 113 -16.39 2.70 0.23
N PHE A 114 -16.92 3.92 0.39
CA PHE A 114 -16.38 5.13 -0.20
C PHE A 114 -16.10 6.21 0.86
N GLY A 115 -15.68 5.76 2.05
CA GLY A 115 -15.42 6.58 3.22
C GLY A 115 -13.94 6.69 3.60
N GLY A 116 -13.68 7.24 4.76
CA GLY A 116 -12.33 7.43 5.29
C GLY A 116 -11.59 8.58 4.62
N VAL A 117 -10.99 8.34 3.46
CA VAL A 117 -10.28 9.37 2.69
C VAL A 117 -10.68 9.30 1.21
N THR A 118 -11.33 10.36 0.73
CA THR A 118 -11.80 10.47 -0.67
C THR A 118 -11.38 11.80 -1.29
N LEU A 119 -10.87 11.73 -2.51
CA LEU A 119 -10.47 12.89 -3.32
C LEU A 119 -11.55 13.22 -4.35
N PHE A 120 -11.85 14.51 -4.52
CA PHE A 120 -12.79 15.03 -5.50
C PHE A 120 -12.27 16.27 -6.21
N PRO A 121 -12.42 16.36 -7.56
CA PRO A 121 -12.44 17.66 -8.24
C PRO A 121 -13.59 18.52 -7.74
N VAL A 122 -13.35 19.82 -7.53
CA VAL A 122 -14.37 20.75 -7.03
C VAL A 122 -15.63 20.71 -7.89
N ASP A 123 -15.48 20.76 -9.21
CA ASP A 123 -16.62 20.79 -10.13
C ASP A 123 -17.50 19.52 -10.05
N LEU A 124 -16.86 18.36 -9.89
CA LEU A 124 -17.61 17.10 -9.76
C LEU A 124 -18.31 16.99 -8.41
N PHE A 125 -17.70 17.48 -7.33
CA PHE A 125 -18.36 17.49 -6.03
C PHE A 125 -19.59 18.42 -6.01
N LYS A 126 -19.52 19.57 -6.69
CA LYS A 126 -20.67 20.47 -6.92
C LYS A 126 -21.75 19.80 -7.78
N LYS A 127 -21.35 19.09 -8.83
CA LYS A 127 -22.27 18.39 -9.73
C LYS A 127 -23.15 17.38 -8.99
N ILE A 128 -22.61 16.70 -7.98
CA ILE A 128 -23.36 15.73 -7.15
C ILE A 128 -24.06 16.38 -5.96
N ASN A 129 -24.05 17.70 -5.83
CA ASN A 129 -24.59 18.46 -4.70
C ASN A 129 -23.97 18.07 -3.34
N GLY A 130 -22.70 17.66 -3.32
CA GLY A 130 -21.96 17.30 -2.11
C GLY A 130 -22.47 16.06 -1.38
N TYR A 131 -22.23 16.02 -0.07
CA TYR A 131 -22.82 15.03 0.83
C TYR A 131 -24.27 15.41 1.18
N SER A 132 -25.06 14.41 1.57
CA SER A 132 -26.35 14.68 2.23
C SER A 132 -26.13 15.28 3.63
N ASN A 133 -26.93 16.30 3.99
CA ASN A 133 -26.91 16.93 5.31
C ASN A 133 -27.77 16.18 6.34
N LYS A 134 -28.44 15.08 5.96
CA LYS A 134 -29.45 14.39 6.78
C LYS A 134 -28.95 13.16 7.53
N TYR A 135 -27.67 12.79 7.38
CA TYR A 135 -27.08 11.68 8.12
C TYR A 135 -26.49 12.15 9.44
N TRP A 136 -27.22 11.91 10.54
CA TRP A 136 -26.85 12.28 11.89
C TRP A 136 -26.39 11.07 12.69
N GLY A 137 -25.20 11.12 13.26
CA GLY A 137 -24.58 10.01 13.98
C GLY A 137 -23.62 9.25 13.11
N TRP A 138 -23.76 7.94 12.99
CA TRP A 138 -22.78 7.11 12.29
C TRP A 138 -23.37 6.30 11.12
N GLY A 139 -22.78 6.48 9.96
CA GLY A 139 -22.92 5.61 8.82
C GLY A 139 -23.89 6.08 7.74
N TYR A 140 -23.71 5.54 6.55
CA TYR A 140 -24.44 5.73 5.30
C TYR A 140 -24.19 7.04 4.54
N GLU A 141 -23.55 8.05 5.11
CA GLU A 141 -23.21 9.28 4.38
C GLU A 141 -22.22 9.00 3.23
N ASP A 142 -21.28 8.07 3.44
CA ASP A 142 -20.30 7.62 2.43
C ASP A 142 -20.98 6.80 1.33
N THR A 143 -21.92 5.94 1.72
CA THR A 143 -22.71 5.12 0.78
C THR A 143 -23.61 6.00 -0.06
N ASP A 144 -24.19 7.05 0.53
CA ASP A 144 -24.99 8.06 -0.19
C ASP A 144 -24.13 8.85 -1.18
N LEU A 145 -22.93 9.27 -0.78
CA LEU A 145 -21.97 9.93 -1.68
C LEU A 145 -21.66 9.06 -2.90
N LEU A 146 -21.40 7.77 -2.68
CA LEU A 146 -21.18 6.82 -3.77
C LEU A 146 -22.42 6.68 -4.67
N LEU A 147 -23.62 6.65 -4.09
CA LEU A 147 -24.87 6.61 -4.81
C LEU A 147 -25.04 7.85 -5.70
N ARG A 148 -24.76 9.05 -5.17
CA ARG A 148 -24.80 10.32 -5.92
C ARG A 148 -23.84 10.28 -7.13
N CYS A 149 -22.64 9.78 -6.95
CA CYS A 149 -21.69 9.59 -8.04
C CYS A 149 -22.24 8.64 -9.12
N LYS A 150 -22.79 7.48 -8.71
CA LYS A 150 -23.39 6.49 -9.63
C LYS A 150 -24.56 7.08 -10.41
N LYS A 151 -25.45 7.83 -9.74
CA LYS A 151 -26.64 8.46 -10.36
C LYS A 151 -26.30 9.59 -11.34
N THR A 152 -25.19 10.26 -11.15
CA THR A 152 -24.70 11.30 -12.08
C THR A 152 -23.83 10.73 -13.21
N ASN A 153 -23.73 9.42 -13.34
CA ASN A 153 -22.84 8.75 -14.29
C ASN A 153 -21.39 9.24 -14.20
N ILE A 154 -20.96 9.61 -13.01
CA ILE A 154 -19.54 9.84 -12.75
C ILE A 154 -18.88 8.47 -12.73
N ASP A 155 -18.04 8.23 -13.72
CA ASP A 155 -17.31 6.98 -13.79
C ASP A 155 -16.21 6.96 -12.73
N LEU A 156 -16.48 6.25 -11.64
CA LEU A 156 -15.53 6.01 -10.56
C LEU A 156 -14.50 4.93 -10.93
N ASN A 157 -14.73 4.21 -12.03
CA ASN A 157 -13.90 3.11 -12.48
C ASN A 157 -12.99 3.51 -13.64
N THR A 158 -13.22 4.66 -14.27
CA THR A 158 -12.40 5.13 -15.36
C THR A 158 -11.36 6.14 -14.90
N ILE A 159 -10.49 5.76 -14.01
CA ILE A 159 -9.12 5.93 -14.45
C ILE A 159 -9.01 4.92 -15.58
N THR A 160 -9.36 5.35 -16.76
CA THR A 160 -9.00 4.63 -17.95
C THR A 160 -7.50 4.53 -17.92
N TYR A 161 -6.99 3.42 -17.42
CA TYR A 161 -5.81 2.84 -17.98
C TYR A 161 -6.21 2.50 -19.41
N GLN A 162 -6.35 3.55 -20.24
CA GLN A 162 -6.34 3.36 -21.67
C GLN A 162 -5.06 2.59 -21.92
N ASN A 163 -5.22 1.27 -22.05
CA ASN A 163 -4.28 0.33 -22.65
C ASN A 163 -2.90 0.17 -22.01
N ILE A 164 -2.70 0.50 -20.77
CA ILE A 164 -1.66 -0.15 -20.01
C ILE A 164 -2.39 -1.12 -19.06
N LYS A 165 -2.82 -2.27 -19.57
CA LYS A 165 -2.73 -3.46 -18.75
C LYS A 165 -1.26 -3.46 -18.30
N PRO A 166 -0.92 -3.33 -17.02
CA PRO A 166 0.40 -3.69 -16.60
C PRO A 166 0.43 -5.21 -16.83
N ARG A 167 0.86 -5.60 -18.00
CA ARG A 167 1.32 -6.95 -18.21
C ARG A 167 2.58 -7.03 -17.37
N THR A 168 2.41 -7.39 -16.11
CA THR A 168 3.54 -7.77 -15.29
C THR A 168 3.93 -9.13 -15.83
N ARG A 169 4.91 -9.17 -16.69
CA ARG A 169 5.54 -10.42 -17.07
C ARG A 169 6.31 -10.95 -15.89
N ALA A 170 6.33 -12.24 -15.78
CA ALA A 170 7.16 -12.94 -14.83
C ALA A 170 7.73 -14.21 -15.42
N LEU A 171 8.84 -14.66 -14.88
CA LEU A 171 9.35 -16.00 -15.10
C LEU A 171 8.54 -16.97 -14.23
N PHE A 172 7.93 -17.94 -14.85
CA PHE A 172 7.22 -19.01 -14.16
C PHE A 172 8.15 -20.17 -13.80
N PHE A 173 8.15 -20.52 -12.53
CA PHE A 173 8.89 -21.62 -11.95
C PHE A 173 7.90 -22.72 -11.56
N ASN A 174 8.04 -23.90 -12.13
CA ASN A 174 7.06 -25.01 -12.00
C ASN A 174 7.26 -25.88 -10.75
N GLY A 175 8.30 -25.63 -9.95
CA GLY A 175 8.62 -26.41 -8.76
C GLY A 175 9.28 -27.77 -9.03
N VAL A 176 9.70 -28.07 -10.26
CA VAL A 176 10.21 -29.40 -10.66
C VAL A 176 11.59 -29.36 -11.34
N ASN A 177 11.76 -28.48 -12.33
CA ASN A 177 12.96 -28.48 -13.16
C ASN A 177 13.27 -27.10 -13.79
N THR A 178 12.68 -26.04 -13.27
CA THR A 178 12.83 -24.67 -13.79
C THR A 178 13.73 -23.84 -12.86
N TYR A 179 14.68 -23.12 -13.45
CA TYR A 179 15.56 -22.22 -12.72
C TYR A 179 16.26 -21.22 -13.66
N VAL A 180 16.86 -20.19 -13.07
CA VAL A 180 17.78 -19.30 -13.80
C VAL A 180 19.19 -19.51 -13.25
N LYS A 181 20.15 -19.63 -14.15
CA LYS A 181 21.59 -19.74 -13.85
C LYS A 181 22.26 -18.43 -14.23
N VAL A 182 22.98 -17.83 -13.29
CA VAL A 182 23.69 -16.57 -13.50
C VAL A 182 25.17 -16.78 -13.23
N LYS A 183 26.03 -16.40 -14.18
CA LYS A 183 27.49 -16.43 -13.97
C LYS A 183 27.86 -15.36 -12.95
N ASN A 184 28.51 -15.77 -11.87
CA ASN A 184 28.88 -14.88 -10.79
C ASN A 184 30.10 -14.05 -11.17
N GLN A 185 29.89 -12.77 -11.45
CA GLN A 185 30.96 -11.78 -11.64
C GLN A 185 30.93 -10.71 -10.52
N LEU A 186 30.21 -10.98 -9.46
CA LEU A 186 29.94 -10.04 -8.37
C LEU A 186 30.88 -10.29 -7.20
N ASP A 187 31.32 -9.21 -6.57
CA ASP A 187 32.15 -9.28 -5.35
C ASP A 187 31.25 -9.13 -4.11
N PHE A 188 30.77 -10.25 -3.61
CA PHE A 188 29.96 -10.29 -2.38
C PHE A 188 30.78 -10.08 -1.09
N ASN A 189 32.08 -9.81 -1.17
CA ASN A 189 32.90 -9.48 0.00
C ASN A 189 32.83 -8.02 0.40
N LYS A 190 31.96 -7.25 -0.24
CA LYS A 190 31.74 -5.84 0.01
C LYS A 190 30.30 -5.60 0.47
N ASN A 191 30.01 -4.38 0.88
CA ASN A 191 28.65 -3.96 1.14
C ASN A 191 27.79 -4.29 -0.06
N THR A 192 26.70 -5.01 0.19
CA THR A 192 25.86 -5.58 -0.85
C THR A 192 24.40 -5.49 -0.45
N THR A 193 23.52 -5.33 -1.41
CA THR A 193 22.07 -5.50 -1.24
C THR A 193 21.56 -6.47 -2.28
N ILE A 194 20.72 -7.41 -1.86
CA ILE A 194 20.01 -8.35 -2.72
C ILE A 194 18.52 -8.06 -2.61
N PHE A 195 17.87 -7.87 -3.74
CA PHE A 195 16.43 -7.61 -3.83
C PHE A 195 15.77 -8.63 -4.76
N VAL A 196 14.64 -9.18 -4.35
CA VAL A 196 13.79 -10.05 -5.18
C VAL A 196 12.32 -9.76 -4.96
N SER A 197 11.59 -9.70 -6.06
CA SER A 197 10.13 -9.59 -6.08
C SER A 197 9.54 -10.84 -6.74
N PHE A 198 8.61 -11.49 -6.05
CA PHE A 198 8.05 -12.76 -6.48
C PHE A 198 6.61 -12.97 -6.02
N TYR A 199 5.94 -13.95 -6.63
CA TYR A 199 4.59 -14.40 -6.31
C TYR A 199 4.67 -15.93 -6.08
N PRO A 200 4.65 -16.42 -4.85
CA PRO A 200 4.65 -17.85 -4.61
C PRO A 200 3.30 -18.46 -4.97
N GLU A 201 3.28 -19.62 -5.60
CA GLU A 201 2.06 -20.41 -5.74
C GLU A 201 1.75 -21.17 -4.45
N ASP A 202 0.46 -21.52 -4.27
CA ASP A 202 0.05 -22.36 -3.15
C ASP A 202 0.65 -23.77 -3.29
N PHE A 203 1.40 -24.17 -2.30
CA PHE A 203 1.99 -25.49 -2.23
C PHE A 203 1.29 -26.24 -1.08
N ILE A 204 0.27 -27.01 -1.43
CA ILE A 204 -0.31 -27.96 -0.46
C ILE A 204 0.68 -29.11 -0.34
N CYS A 205 1.54 -29.04 0.66
CA CYS A 205 2.37 -30.18 1.01
C CYS A 205 1.52 -31.18 1.78
N ASP A 206 1.15 -32.29 1.14
CA ASP A 206 0.38 -33.38 1.75
C ASP A 206 1.19 -34.15 2.81
N HIS A 207 2.47 -33.83 2.97
CA HIS A 207 3.36 -34.52 3.90
C HIS A 207 3.63 -33.68 5.16
N LEU A 208 2.89 -33.94 6.19
CA LEU A 208 2.90 -33.31 7.52
C LEU A 208 4.23 -33.42 8.31
N LYS A 209 5.35 -33.80 7.70
CA LYS A 209 6.55 -34.19 8.49
C LYS A 209 7.84 -33.45 8.21
N GLU A 210 7.97 -32.72 7.11
CA GLU A 210 9.23 -32.06 6.80
C GLU A 210 8.99 -30.60 6.36
N ARG A 211 9.93 -29.75 6.76
CA ARG A 211 9.97 -28.34 6.40
C ARG A 211 10.52 -28.24 4.99
N ASP A 212 9.70 -27.89 4.03
CA ASP A 212 10.12 -27.71 2.65
C ASP A 212 10.61 -26.28 2.42
N ASP A 213 11.89 -26.15 2.08
CA ASP A 213 12.52 -24.89 1.69
C ASP A 213 12.53 -24.79 0.16
N PHE A 214 11.81 -23.80 -0.39
CA PHE A 214 11.73 -23.53 -1.82
C PHE A 214 12.56 -22.28 -2.15
N PRO A 215 13.79 -22.41 -2.64
CA PRO A 215 14.70 -21.29 -2.80
C PRO A 215 14.31 -20.39 -3.97
N VAL A 216 13.99 -19.15 -3.67
CA VAL A 216 13.79 -18.08 -4.63
C VAL A 216 15.13 -17.58 -5.18
N PHE A 217 16.12 -17.48 -4.30
CA PHE A 217 17.50 -17.14 -4.63
C PHE A 217 18.46 -18.04 -3.83
N SER A 218 19.55 -18.49 -4.46
CA SER A 218 20.57 -19.28 -3.77
C SER A 218 21.99 -19.03 -4.29
N LEU A 219 22.92 -19.11 -3.35
CA LEU A 219 24.37 -19.17 -3.57
C LEU A 219 24.86 -20.54 -3.07
N PRO A 220 25.01 -21.54 -3.94
CA PRO A 220 25.42 -22.88 -3.57
C PRO A 220 26.82 -22.91 -2.94
N GLY A 221 27.02 -23.82 -2.00
CA GLY A 221 28.30 -24.01 -1.29
C GLY A 221 28.53 -23.09 -0.11
N TYR A 222 27.60 -22.16 0.17
CA TYR A 222 27.68 -21.27 1.34
C TYR A 222 26.39 -21.24 2.18
N ASP A 223 25.45 -22.13 1.91
CA ASP A 223 24.17 -22.19 2.61
C ASP A 223 23.49 -20.81 2.72
N THR A 224 23.58 -20.01 1.65
CA THR A 224 22.92 -18.71 1.61
C THR A 224 21.79 -18.75 0.62
N SER A 225 20.60 -18.51 1.12
CA SER A 225 19.38 -18.52 0.32
C SER A 225 18.32 -17.57 0.87
N ILE A 226 17.49 -17.09 -0.05
CA ILE A 226 16.17 -16.55 0.25
C ILE A 226 15.19 -17.62 -0.18
N SER A 227 14.43 -18.20 0.75
CA SER A 227 13.53 -19.33 0.47
C SER A 227 12.12 -19.04 0.91
N TYR A 228 11.16 -19.39 0.07
CA TYR A 228 9.76 -19.49 0.46
C TYR A 228 9.51 -20.83 1.15
N ASN A 229 8.78 -20.80 2.25
CA ASN A 229 8.53 -21.97 3.08
C ASN A 229 7.04 -22.08 3.38
N SER A 230 6.55 -23.31 3.41
CA SER A 230 5.20 -23.62 3.86
C SER A 230 5.24 -24.67 4.96
N PHE A 231 4.64 -24.37 6.11
CA PHE A 231 4.57 -25.28 7.24
C PHE A 231 3.19 -25.17 7.91
N GLN A 232 2.46 -26.27 7.99
CA GLN A 232 1.16 -26.36 8.68
C GLN A 232 0.16 -25.24 8.33
N ARG A 233 0.02 -24.88 7.07
CA ARG A 233 -0.81 -23.78 6.53
C ARG A 233 -0.27 -22.37 6.74
N TYR A 234 0.92 -22.23 7.30
CA TYR A 234 1.61 -20.93 7.38
C TYR A 234 2.70 -20.88 6.33
N SER A 235 2.70 -19.82 5.58
CA SER A 235 3.72 -19.57 4.56
C SER A 235 4.55 -18.36 4.97
N PHE A 236 5.87 -18.48 4.89
CA PHE A 236 6.80 -17.43 5.30
C PHE A 236 8.06 -17.45 4.43
N VAL A 237 8.82 -16.38 4.45
CA VAL A 237 10.13 -16.33 3.80
C VAL A 237 11.22 -16.48 4.83
N THR A 238 12.25 -17.24 4.48
CA THR A 238 13.47 -17.32 5.27
C THR A 238 14.64 -16.74 4.49
N PHE A 239 15.51 -16.09 5.22
CA PHE A 239 16.88 -15.83 4.78
C PHE A 239 17.81 -16.69 5.61
N ASN A 240 18.56 -17.57 4.94
CA ASN A 240 19.59 -18.39 5.54
C ASN A 240 20.98 -17.87 5.15
N ASN A 241 21.84 -17.71 6.11
CA ASN A 241 23.26 -17.46 5.88
C ASN A 241 24.10 -18.32 6.83
N LYS A 242 24.68 -19.41 6.32
CA LYS A 242 25.54 -20.34 7.05
C LYS A 242 24.93 -20.86 8.36
N GLY A 243 23.68 -21.26 8.31
CA GLY A 243 22.95 -21.79 9.46
C GLY A 243 22.30 -20.74 10.36
N ASN A 244 22.49 -19.45 10.12
CA ASN A 244 21.70 -18.40 10.75
C ASN A 244 20.46 -18.12 9.92
N VAL A 245 19.31 -18.44 10.43
CA VAL A 245 18.03 -18.32 9.73
C VAL A 245 17.23 -17.15 10.31
N ILE A 246 16.84 -16.23 9.43
CA ILE A 246 15.89 -15.16 9.73
C ILE A 246 14.56 -15.54 9.10
N TYR A 247 13.48 -15.29 9.80
CA TYR A 247 12.12 -15.56 9.36
C TYR A 247 11.39 -14.24 9.11
N SER A 248 10.54 -14.19 8.10
CA SER A 248 9.57 -13.10 7.96
C SER A 248 8.60 -13.12 9.15
N ASN A 249 8.15 -11.95 9.59
CA ASN A 249 7.23 -11.83 10.73
C ASN A 249 5.75 -11.94 10.32
N SER A 250 5.47 -11.92 9.02
CA SER A 250 4.11 -11.96 8.48
C SER A 250 3.91 -13.20 7.60
N GLU A 251 2.69 -13.68 7.60
CA GLU A 251 2.27 -14.74 6.67
C GLU A 251 2.38 -14.24 5.22
N ILE A 252 3.06 -15.02 4.39
CA ILE A 252 3.12 -14.79 2.95
C ILE A 252 1.91 -15.47 2.31
N LYS A 253 1.11 -14.70 1.59
CA LYS A 253 -0.06 -15.24 0.91
C LYS A 253 0.32 -15.76 -0.46
N PRO A 254 -0.08 -17.00 -0.82
CA PRO A 254 0.08 -17.50 -2.18
C PRO A 254 -0.55 -16.56 -3.22
N ASN A 255 0.10 -16.45 -4.36
CA ASN A 255 -0.30 -15.58 -5.48
C ASN A 255 -0.33 -14.06 -5.18
N TYR A 256 0.25 -13.64 -4.06
CA TYR A 256 0.45 -12.21 -3.76
C TYR A 256 1.91 -11.83 -3.96
N LYS A 257 2.12 -10.61 -4.48
CA LYS A 257 3.45 -10.04 -4.63
C LYS A 257 4.11 -9.90 -3.27
N THR A 258 5.34 -10.38 -3.18
CA THR A 258 6.19 -10.26 -1.99
C THR A 258 7.54 -9.71 -2.42
N ASN A 259 7.99 -8.67 -1.77
CA ASN A 259 9.30 -8.06 -2.01
C ASN A 259 10.20 -8.35 -0.82
N ILE A 260 11.33 -9.00 -1.07
CA ILE A 260 12.34 -9.26 -0.06
C ILE A 260 13.63 -8.51 -0.41
N CYS A 261 14.17 -7.82 0.57
CA CYS A 261 15.45 -7.14 0.47
C CYS A 261 16.35 -7.56 1.63
N VAL A 262 17.59 -7.91 1.32
CA VAL A 262 18.62 -8.23 2.31
C VAL A 262 19.84 -7.36 2.08
N THR A 263 20.22 -6.60 3.10
CA THR A 263 21.38 -5.71 3.04
C THR A 263 22.52 -6.20 3.93
N PHE A 264 23.75 -6.02 3.47
CA PHE A 264 24.96 -6.45 4.15
C PHE A 264 25.91 -5.28 4.34
N GLN A 265 26.29 -5.00 5.59
CA GLN A 265 27.37 -4.08 5.96
C GLN A 265 28.56 -4.90 6.45
N HIS A 266 29.54 -5.07 5.58
CA HIS A 266 30.68 -6.00 5.84
C HIS A 266 31.58 -5.59 7.01
N ARG A 267 31.95 -4.31 7.10
CA ARG A 267 32.82 -3.81 8.16
C ARG A 267 32.15 -3.84 9.52
N GLU A 268 30.88 -3.42 9.53
CA GLU A 268 30.05 -3.32 10.73
C GLU A 268 29.48 -4.68 11.14
N LYS A 269 29.59 -5.69 10.27
CA LYS A 269 29.05 -7.04 10.48
C LYS A 269 27.55 -7.03 10.75
N ILE A 270 26.81 -6.22 9.98
CA ILE A 270 25.36 -6.06 10.10
C ILE A 270 24.68 -6.66 8.88
N ILE A 271 23.61 -7.44 9.13
CA ILE A 271 22.68 -7.92 8.11
C ILE A 271 21.30 -7.40 8.48
N ARG A 272 20.60 -6.78 7.50
CA ARG A 272 19.19 -6.39 7.65
C ARG A 272 18.34 -7.14 6.65
N PHE A 273 17.22 -7.64 7.14
CA PHE A 273 16.20 -8.33 6.35
C PHE A 273 14.93 -7.49 6.33
N TYR A 274 14.45 -7.20 5.13
CA TYR A 274 13.24 -6.40 4.89
C TYR A 274 12.22 -7.21 4.10
N GLN A 275 10.95 -6.99 4.41
CA GLN A 275 9.82 -7.49 3.65
C GLN A 275 8.91 -6.32 3.26
N ASP A 276 8.57 -6.21 1.97
CA ASP A 276 7.71 -5.16 1.41
C ASP A 276 8.11 -3.72 1.83
N GLY A 277 9.41 -3.50 1.99
CA GLY A 277 10.02 -2.24 2.38
C GLY A 277 10.19 -2.00 3.88
N ASP A 278 9.63 -2.85 4.72
CA ASP A 278 9.72 -2.74 6.18
C ASP A 278 10.87 -3.59 6.74
N LEU A 279 11.64 -3.02 7.68
CA LEU A 279 12.69 -3.74 8.38
C LEU A 279 12.09 -4.78 9.34
N ILE A 280 12.34 -6.06 9.04
CA ILE A 280 11.85 -7.18 9.85
C ILE A 280 12.86 -7.55 10.93
N LYS A 281 14.16 -7.59 10.56
CA LYS A 281 15.21 -8.04 11.47
C LYS A 281 16.55 -7.40 11.13
N GLU A 282 17.28 -7.03 12.19
CA GLU A 282 18.70 -6.69 12.11
C GLU A 282 19.50 -7.70 12.93
N ILE A 283 20.62 -8.18 12.38
CA ILE A 283 21.61 -9.01 13.05
C ILE A 283 22.90 -8.23 13.09
N THR A 284 23.46 -8.06 14.28
CA THR A 284 24.74 -7.41 14.52
C THR A 284 25.81 -8.43 14.96
N ASN A 285 27.10 -8.09 14.77
CA ASN A 285 28.25 -8.93 15.13
C ASN A 285 28.24 -10.32 14.48
N HIS A 286 27.80 -10.41 13.25
CA HIS A 286 27.73 -11.65 12.50
C HIS A 286 29.14 -12.03 12.00
N ASP A 287 29.81 -13.01 12.66
CA ASP A 287 31.19 -13.41 12.36
C ASP A 287 31.41 -14.06 10.98
N ARG A 288 30.35 -14.37 10.27
CA ARG A 288 30.38 -15.08 8.99
C ARG A 288 29.66 -14.33 7.88
N ILE A 289 29.95 -13.04 7.70
CA ILE A 289 29.44 -12.31 6.53
C ILE A 289 30.04 -12.92 5.27
N LEU A 290 29.25 -12.86 4.21
CA LEU A 290 29.48 -13.42 2.89
C LEU A 290 30.99 -13.36 2.49
N ASN A 291 31.63 -14.50 2.29
CA ASN A 291 32.93 -14.61 1.67
C ASN A 291 32.82 -15.54 0.44
N TYR A 292 32.45 -14.94 -0.72
CA TYR A 292 32.00 -15.66 -1.90
C TYR A 292 32.94 -15.58 -3.09
N SER A 293 34.23 -15.43 -2.86
CA SER A 293 35.21 -15.23 -3.94
C SER A 293 35.32 -16.36 -4.97
N ASN A 294 34.69 -17.53 -4.72
CA ASN A 294 34.94 -18.74 -5.50
C ASN A 294 33.71 -19.43 -6.11
N GLN A 295 32.50 -18.82 -6.04
CA GLN A 295 31.33 -19.43 -6.68
C GLN A 295 31.21 -18.96 -8.12
N GLU A 296 31.24 -19.91 -9.05
CA GLU A 296 31.11 -19.63 -10.49
C GLU A 296 29.71 -19.18 -10.89
N TYR A 297 28.67 -19.63 -10.14
CA TYR A 297 27.27 -19.35 -10.44
C TYR A 297 26.46 -19.12 -9.18
N PHE A 298 25.41 -18.32 -9.30
CA PHE A 298 24.28 -18.29 -8.40
C PHE A 298 22.97 -18.58 -9.17
N TYR A 299 21.88 -18.84 -8.44
CA TYR A 299 20.66 -19.36 -9.07
C TYR A 299 19.40 -18.65 -8.52
N LEU A 300 18.39 -18.55 -9.39
CA LEU A 300 17.01 -18.24 -8.98
C LEU A 300 16.16 -19.49 -9.18
N GLY A 301 15.32 -19.81 -8.22
CA GLY A 301 14.35 -20.91 -8.31
C GLY A 301 14.88 -22.30 -8.00
N ILE A 302 16.13 -22.46 -7.60
CA ILE A 302 16.72 -23.75 -7.18
C ILE A 302 17.80 -23.56 -6.11
N ASN A 303 17.98 -24.54 -5.22
CA ASN A 303 19.07 -24.52 -4.22
C ASN A 303 20.45 -24.76 -4.86
N ASN A 304 20.64 -25.91 -5.47
CA ASN A 304 21.87 -26.29 -6.18
C ASN A 304 21.55 -27.34 -7.24
N PRO A 305 21.72 -27.06 -8.54
CA PRO A 305 21.43 -28.02 -9.62
C PRO A 305 22.35 -29.26 -9.60
N ASN A 306 23.48 -29.19 -8.90
CA ASN A 306 24.45 -30.29 -8.76
C ASN A 306 24.26 -31.10 -7.47
N SER A 307 23.28 -30.76 -6.63
CA SER A 307 22.96 -31.52 -5.42
C SER A 307 22.14 -32.77 -5.76
N ASP A 308 22.28 -33.81 -4.95
CA ASP A 308 21.41 -34.98 -5.01
C ASP A 308 19.99 -34.63 -4.54
N GLU A 309 19.89 -33.71 -3.58
CA GLU A 309 18.63 -33.14 -3.09
C GLU A 309 18.39 -31.77 -3.75
N LYS A 310 17.48 -31.74 -4.73
CA LYS A 310 17.13 -30.53 -5.46
C LYS A 310 15.78 -30.02 -5.01
N ASN A 311 15.78 -28.81 -4.46
CA ASN A 311 14.54 -28.11 -4.12
C ASN A 311 14.33 -27.00 -5.15
N TYR A 312 13.14 -26.96 -5.71
CA TYR A 312 12.75 -25.97 -6.72
C TYR A 312 11.66 -25.06 -6.18
N PHE A 313 11.78 -23.78 -6.47
CA PHE A 313 10.72 -22.81 -6.22
C PHE A 313 9.53 -23.05 -7.16
N LYS A 314 8.32 -22.89 -6.64
CA LYS A 314 7.09 -22.86 -7.40
C LYS A 314 6.41 -21.51 -7.28
N GLY A 315 6.20 -20.84 -8.41
CA GLY A 315 5.64 -19.50 -8.44
C GLY A 315 6.25 -18.64 -9.54
N HIS A 316 6.21 -17.34 -9.35
CA HIS A 316 6.64 -16.39 -10.37
C HIS A 316 7.68 -15.42 -9.77
N ILE A 317 8.70 -15.07 -10.53
CA ILE A 317 9.67 -14.01 -10.21
C ILE A 317 9.57 -12.95 -11.29
N ASP A 318 9.24 -11.72 -10.91
CA ASP A 318 9.14 -10.60 -11.84
C ASP A 318 10.38 -9.70 -11.83
N THR A 319 11.04 -9.56 -10.68
CA THR A 319 12.15 -8.63 -10.52
C THR A 319 13.24 -9.22 -9.62
N PHE A 320 14.51 -9.03 -10.02
CA PHE A 320 15.66 -9.37 -9.20
C PHE A 320 16.77 -8.33 -9.39
N ALA A 321 17.38 -7.86 -8.31
CA ALA A 321 18.46 -6.88 -8.38
C ALA A 321 19.54 -7.11 -7.31
N ILE A 322 20.78 -6.75 -7.65
CA ILE A 322 21.93 -6.74 -6.74
C ILE A 322 22.63 -5.39 -6.84
N PHE A 323 22.90 -4.79 -5.69
CA PHE A 323 23.62 -3.53 -5.56
C PHE A 323 24.96 -3.75 -4.84
N SER A 324 26.02 -3.06 -5.27
CA SER A 324 27.34 -3.06 -4.61
C SER A 324 27.44 -2.02 -3.50
N LYS A 325 26.34 -1.77 -2.81
CA LYS A 325 26.23 -0.95 -1.60
C LYS A 325 25.17 -1.50 -0.66
N THR A 326 25.22 -1.10 0.60
CA THR A 326 24.11 -1.26 1.52
C THR A 326 23.09 -0.18 1.23
N LEU A 327 21.88 -0.55 0.83
CA LEU A 327 20.76 0.40 0.71
C LEU A 327 20.30 0.79 2.12
N ASP A 328 19.94 2.05 2.28
CA ASP A 328 19.27 2.53 3.49
C ASP A 328 17.77 2.23 3.48
N ASP A 329 17.09 2.51 4.60
CA ASP A 329 15.67 2.21 4.76
C ASP A 329 14.78 2.95 3.74
N GLU A 330 15.16 4.16 3.32
CA GLU A 330 14.41 4.94 2.33
C GLU A 330 14.59 4.36 0.92
N GLU A 331 15.80 3.97 0.57
CA GLU A 331 16.12 3.31 -0.71
C GLU A 331 15.43 1.94 -0.81
N VAL A 332 15.45 1.15 0.28
CA VAL A 332 14.76 -0.15 0.34
C VAL A 332 13.24 0.04 0.15
N LYS A 333 12.64 1.04 0.79
CA LYS A 333 11.23 1.38 0.58
C LYS A 333 10.94 1.77 -0.87
N LYS A 334 11.80 2.60 -1.44
CA LYS A 334 11.65 3.08 -2.82
C LYS A 334 11.64 1.91 -3.82
N ILE A 335 12.58 0.97 -3.72
CA ILE A 335 12.61 -0.17 -4.65
C ILE A 335 11.47 -1.16 -4.40
N SER A 336 11.05 -1.35 -3.13
CA SER A 336 10.03 -2.31 -2.77
C SER A 336 8.62 -1.85 -3.12
N ILE A 337 8.37 -0.53 -3.06
CA ILE A 337 7.03 0.05 -3.22
C ILE A 337 6.85 0.68 -4.58
N ASP A 338 7.81 1.53 -4.98
CA ASP A 338 7.72 2.28 -6.23
C ASP A 338 8.28 1.51 -7.42
N GLY A 339 9.03 0.40 -7.18
CA GLY A 339 9.73 -0.35 -8.21
C GLY A 339 10.87 0.44 -8.89
N ASP A 340 11.30 1.55 -8.28
CA ASP A 340 12.27 2.47 -8.85
C ASP A 340 13.71 2.01 -8.65
N ILE A 341 14.04 0.87 -9.26
CA ILE A 341 15.35 0.23 -9.16
C ILE A 341 16.41 0.97 -9.97
N LYS A 342 16.05 1.44 -11.17
CA LYS A 342 16.99 2.06 -12.13
C LYS A 342 17.63 3.35 -11.62
N ASN A 343 16.95 4.07 -10.75
CA ASN A 343 17.44 5.34 -10.20
C ASN A 343 18.26 5.19 -8.92
N ILE A 344 18.51 3.95 -8.48
CA ILE A 344 19.43 3.67 -7.37
C ILE A 344 20.84 3.45 -7.93
N ASP A 345 21.81 4.18 -7.41
CA ASP A 345 23.22 4.02 -7.79
C ASP A 345 23.81 2.69 -7.30
N ALA A 346 24.99 2.35 -7.84
CA ALA A 346 25.71 1.12 -7.52
C ALA A 346 24.99 -0.20 -7.87
N ILE A 347 24.00 -0.15 -8.77
CA ILE A 347 23.37 -1.37 -9.30
C ILE A 347 24.39 -2.20 -10.08
N LYS A 348 24.46 -3.50 -9.80
CA LYS A 348 25.39 -4.44 -10.43
C LYS A 348 24.71 -5.50 -11.27
N LEU A 349 23.45 -5.76 -10.96
CA LEU A 349 22.61 -6.65 -11.72
C LEU A 349 21.17 -6.22 -11.57
N TYR A 350 20.42 -6.24 -12.67
CA TYR A 350 18.99 -5.96 -12.66
C TYR A 350 18.27 -6.77 -13.73
N TYR A 351 17.38 -7.61 -13.28
CA TYR A 351 16.42 -8.32 -14.13
C TYR A 351 15.01 -7.82 -13.87
N ASP A 352 14.30 -7.59 -14.97
CA ASP A 352 12.88 -7.26 -14.96
C ASP A 352 12.23 -8.09 -16.08
N ALA A 353 11.33 -8.97 -15.70
CA ALA A 353 10.70 -9.91 -16.64
C ALA A 353 9.90 -9.22 -17.75
N ASN A 354 9.50 -7.94 -17.56
CA ASN A 354 8.85 -7.15 -18.60
C ASN A 354 9.74 -6.90 -19.82
N PHE A 355 11.07 -7.02 -19.66
CA PHE A 355 12.09 -6.80 -20.71
C PHE A 355 12.70 -8.08 -21.24
N ILE A 356 12.12 -9.25 -20.95
CA ILE A 356 12.57 -10.51 -21.54
C ILE A 356 12.14 -10.57 -23.01
N GLU A 357 13.13 -10.68 -23.88
CA GLU A 357 12.93 -10.90 -25.32
C GLU A 357 13.62 -12.21 -25.73
N ASN A 358 12.99 -12.99 -26.59
CA ASN A 358 13.55 -14.24 -27.15
C ASN A 358 14.08 -15.23 -26.08
N TYR A 359 13.45 -15.31 -24.91
CA TYR A 359 13.90 -16.15 -23.77
C TYR A 359 15.30 -15.81 -23.25
N GLU A 360 15.78 -14.60 -23.47
CA GLU A 360 17.02 -14.10 -22.92
C GLU A 360 16.75 -13.18 -21.72
N LEU A 361 17.33 -13.49 -20.58
CA LEU A 361 17.24 -12.67 -19.37
C LEU A 361 18.40 -11.67 -19.36
N THR A 362 18.15 -10.53 -19.98
CA THR A 362 19.15 -9.47 -20.12
C THR A 362 19.38 -8.72 -18.81
N ASP A 363 20.62 -8.46 -18.48
CA ASP A 363 21.02 -7.60 -17.36
C ASP A 363 20.81 -6.11 -17.73
N LEU A 364 19.76 -5.53 -17.19
CA LEU A 364 19.39 -4.12 -17.41
C LEU A 364 20.28 -3.11 -16.65
N SER A 365 21.19 -3.59 -15.79
CA SER A 365 22.18 -2.72 -15.14
C SER A 365 23.30 -2.26 -16.09
N GLY A 366 23.44 -2.90 -17.24
CA GLY A 366 24.49 -2.63 -18.23
C GLY A 366 25.86 -3.29 -17.90
N ASN A 367 25.94 -4.13 -16.86
CA ASN A 367 27.19 -4.82 -16.48
C ASN A 367 27.39 -6.17 -17.20
N GLY A 368 26.41 -6.62 -18.00
CA GLY A 368 26.53 -7.81 -18.84
C GLY A 368 26.40 -9.15 -18.09
N ASN A 369 25.75 -9.16 -16.92
CA ASN A 369 25.53 -10.37 -16.13
C ASN A 369 24.24 -11.09 -16.57
N ASN A 370 24.07 -11.38 -17.86
CA ASN A 370 22.87 -12.01 -18.40
C ASN A 370 22.62 -13.37 -17.75
N GLY A 371 21.35 -13.66 -17.51
CA GLY A 371 20.90 -14.93 -16.93
C GLY A 371 20.54 -15.96 -18.00
N VAL A 372 20.87 -17.23 -17.76
CA VAL A 372 20.43 -18.35 -18.59
C VAL A 372 19.15 -18.94 -18.00
N ILE A 373 18.06 -18.81 -18.74
CA ILE A 373 16.76 -19.38 -18.38
C ILE A 373 16.77 -20.88 -18.69
N VAL A 374 16.42 -21.70 -17.72
CA VAL A 374 16.33 -23.16 -17.89
C VAL A 374 14.90 -23.61 -17.62
N ASN A 375 14.23 -24.02 -18.70
CA ASN A 375 12.86 -24.54 -18.70
C ASN A 375 11.78 -23.61 -18.08
N CYS A 376 12.08 -22.35 -17.77
CA CYS A 376 11.06 -21.40 -17.30
C CYS A 376 10.27 -20.83 -18.47
N ASP A 377 8.98 -20.68 -18.27
CA ASP A 377 8.11 -19.94 -19.19
C ASP A 377 8.10 -18.45 -18.82
N VAL A 378 7.95 -17.59 -19.81
CA VAL A 378 7.65 -16.18 -19.62
C VAL A 378 6.14 -16.03 -19.70
N VAL A 379 5.51 -15.67 -18.61
CA VAL A 379 4.06 -15.56 -18.54
C VAL A 379 3.62 -14.13 -18.28
N ASP A 380 2.52 -13.74 -18.88
CA ASP A 380 1.80 -12.54 -18.47
C ASP A 380 1.02 -12.92 -17.21
N LEU A 381 1.36 -12.30 -16.07
CA LEU A 381 0.59 -12.47 -14.86
C LEU A 381 -0.76 -11.77 -15.05
N GLU A 382 -1.81 -12.57 -15.20
CA GLU A 382 -3.16 -12.09 -14.99
C GLU A 382 -3.30 -11.86 -13.49
N LEU A 383 -3.38 -10.59 -13.10
CA LEU A 383 -3.72 -10.27 -11.72
C LEU A 383 -5.05 -10.95 -11.39
N PRO A 384 -5.17 -11.62 -10.23
CA PRO A 384 -6.42 -12.26 -9.84
C PRO A 384 -7.59 -11.29 -9.99
N LYS A 385 -8.76 -11.77 -10.44
CA LYS A 385 -9.94 -10.91 -10.71
C LYS A 385 -10.32 -9.99 -9.55
N HIS A 386 -10.06 -10.40 -8.31
CA HIS A 386 -10.23 -9.56 -7.12
C HIS A 386 -9.17 -8.45 -6.99
N LEU A 387 -8.02 -8.57 -7.68
CA LEU A 387 -7.04 -7.50 -7.83
C LEU A 387 -7.35 -6.63 -9.05
N GLU A 388 -8.02 -7.15 -10.09
CA GLU A 388 -8.54 -6.32 -11.18
C GLU A 388 -9.57 -5.30 -10.68
N LEU A 389 -10.37 -5.65 -9.68
CA LEU A 389 -11.28 -4.73 -8.98
C LEU A 389 -10.55 -3.72 -8.08
N LYS A 390 -9.29 -3.98 -7.69
CA LYS A 390 -8.44 -3.07 -6.92
C LYS A 390 -7.52 -2.20 -7.78
N ILE A 391 -7.37 -2.51 -9.07
CA ILE A 391 -6.56 -1.75 -10.04
C ILE A 391 -7.13 -0.34 -10.34
N PRO A 392 -8.44 -0.06 -10.29
CA PRO A 392 -8.93 1.32 -10.35
C PRO A 392 -8.29 2.24 -9.31
N HIS A 393 -7.70 1.68 -8.29
CA HIS A 393 -7.14 2.38 -7.15
C HIS A 393 -5.60 2.46 -7.16
N ARG A 394 -4.95 2.54 -8.34
CA ARG A 394 -3.50 2.85 -8.39
C ARG A 394 -3.13 4.15 -7.69
N ARG A 395 -4.11 5.05 -7.46
CA ARG A 395 -3.98 6.22 -6.59
C ARG A 395 -4.55 5.97 -5.20
N GLY A 396 -5.02 4.76 -4.92
CA GLY A 396 -5.33 4.32 -3.57
C GLY A 396 -4.11 4.47 -2.68
N GLY A 397 -4.35 4.70 -1.41
CA GLY A 397 -3.29 4.92 -0.45
C GLY A 397 -3.34 3.91 0.68
N THR A 398 -2.21 3.79 1.34
CA THR A 398 -2.08 3.05 2.59
C THR A 398 -2.05 4.02 3.74
N PHE A 399 -2.86 3.77 4.76
CA PHE A 399 -3.00 4.59 5.95
C PHE A 399 -2.75 3.76 7.21
N TYR A 400 -2.34 4.44 8.26
CA TYR A 400 -2.29 3.92 9.61
C TYR A 400 -3.44 4.54 10.42
N ALA A 401 -4.29 3.71 11.02
CA ALA A 401 -5.36 4.16 11.88
C ALA A 401 -4.84 4.38 13.31
N LEU A 402 -5.06 5.57 13.86
CA LEU A 402 -4.74 5.86 15.25
C LEU A 402 -5.65 5.04 16.18
N SER A 403 -5.06 4.47 17.23
CA SER A 403 -5.77 3.64 18.21
C SER A 403 -6.81 4.45 18.98
N HIS A 404 -7.97 3.86 19.17
CA HIS A 404 -9.07 4.46 19.94
C HIS A 404 -9.10 4.01 21.41
N GLU A 405 -8.19 3.12 21.83
CA GLU A 405 -8.32 2.42 23.10
C GLU A 405 -8.07 3.28 24.35
N GLU A 406 -7.26 4.34 24.22
CA GLU A 406 -6.84 5.10 25.41
C GLU A 406 -7.82 6.19 25.87
N ASN A 407 -8.82 6.58 25.07
CA ASN A 407 -9.60 7.80 25.32
C ASN A 407 -11.11 7.60 25.55
N GLY A 408 -11.60 6.39 25.70
CA GLY A 408 -13.03 6.15 25.97
C GLY A 408 -13.95 6.71 24.88
N PHE A 409 -13.43 6.94 23.67
CA PHE A 409 -14.02 7.76 22.63
C PHE A 409 -15.17 7.10 21.87
N PHE A 410 -15.45 5.88 22.15
CA PHE A 410 -16.74 5.35 21.76
C PHE A 410 -17.81 5.87 22.72
N ASP A 411 -18.23 7.11 22.55
CA ASP A 411 -19.52 7.52 23.06
C ASP A 411 -20.55 6.54 22.47
N ASN A 412 -20.92 5.54 23.27
CA ASN A 412 -21.85 4.49 22.87
C ASN A 412 -23.24 5.05 22.46
N ARG A 413 -23.50 6.35 22.67
CA ARG A 413 -24.75 7.01 22.29
C ARG A 413 -24.99 7.02 20.80
N TRP A 414 -23.96 7.11 19.97
CA TRP A 414 -24.12 7.05 18.50
C TRP A 414 -24.09 5.63 17.93
N LYS A 415 -23.61 4.64 18.71
CA LYS A 415 -23.70 3.21 18.38
C LYS A 415 -25.06 2.60 18.71
N THR A 416 -26.03 3.38 19.16
CA THR A 416 -27.34 2.80 19.42
C THR A 416 -27.85 2.19 18.10
N GLN A 417 -28.28 0.93 18.17
CA GLN A 417 -28.93 0.27 17.01
C GLN A 417 -29.99 1.17 16.39
N ALA A 418 -30.66 1.99 17.17
CA ALA A 418 -31.66 2.95 16.73
C ALA A 418 -31.13 3.98 15.73
N THR A 419 -29.96 4.60 15.97
CA THR A 419 -29.39 5.57 15.02
C THR A 419 -29.00 4.90 13.71
N ARG A 420 -28.35 3.74 13.76
CA ARG A 420 -27.99 2.97 12.57
C ARG A 420 -29.20 2.52 11.75
N TRP A 421 -30.28 2.08 12.42
CA TRP A 421 -31.52 1.70 11.75
C TRP A 421 -32.21 2.88 11.08
N ASN A 422 -32.22 4.05 11.70
CA ASN A 422 -32.79 5.25 11.10
C ASN A 422 -31.99 5.68 9.86
N GLN A 423 -30.67 5.62 9.91
CA GLN A 423 -29.81 5.93 8.76
C GLN A 423 -30.02 4.93 7.61
N LEU A 424 -30.07 3.64 7.92
CA LEU A 424 -30.35 2.61 6.93
C LEU A 424 -31.75 2.81 6.27
N ARG A 425 -32.74 3.13 7.08
CA ARG A 425 -34.11 3.38 6.59
C ARG A 425 -34.12 4.56 5.64
N TYR A 426 -33.52 5.67 6.04
CA TYR A 426 -33.43 6.86 5.19
C TYR A 426 -32.67 6.55 3.90
N HIS A 427 -31.53 5.89 3.98
CA HIS A 427 -30.76 5.50 2.80
C HIS A 427 -31.55 4.60 1.85
N ASN A 428 -32.32 3.64 2.37
CA ASN A 428 -33.18 2.79 1.56
C ASN A 428 -34.34 3.55 0.87
N GLU A 429 -34.82 4.64 1.46
CA GLU A 429 -35.79 5.52 0.83
C GLU A 429 -35.13 6.34 -0.28
N VAL A 430 -34.00 6.95 -0.02
CA VAL A 430 -33.20 7.73 -0.99
C VAL A 430 -32.78 6.88 -2.18
N SER A 431 -32.27 5.66 -1.95
CA SER A 431 -31.78 4.80 -3.03
C SER A 431 -32.83 4.37 -4.05
N LYS A 432 -34.12 4.44 -3.67
CA LYS A 432 -35.25 4.08 -4.52
C LYS A 432 -35.93 5.27 -5.23
N ASN A 433 -35.55 6.49 -4.85
CA ASN A 433 -36.19 7.69 -5.37
C ASN A 433 -35.12 8.71 -5.81
N ASP A 434 -34.96 8.84 -7.12
CA ASP A 434 -33.96 9.72 -7.71
C ASP A 434 -34.13 11.19 -7.32
N ASP A 435 -35.36 11.65 -7.10
CA ASP A 435 -35.65 13.01 -6.65
C ASP A 435 -35.12 13.29 -5.23
N LEU A 436 -34.99 12.26 -4.40
CA LEU A 436 -34.44 12.38 -3.05
C LEU A 436 -32.92 12.35 -2.97
N VAL A 437 -32.26 11.76 -3.95
CA VAL A 437 -30.78 11.61 -3.94
C VAL A 437 -30.08 12.96 -3.87
N PHE A 438 -30.61 13.97 -4.55
CA PHE A 438 -30.03 15.31 -4.64
C PHE A 438 -30.85 16.37 -3.92
N ALA A 439 -31.86 15.97 -3.15
CA ALA A 439 -32.80 16.88 -2.49
C ALA A 439 -32.15 17.73 -1.38
N ASP A 440 -31.00 17.30 -0.91
CA ASP A 440 -30.21 18.03 0.09
C ASP A 440 -28.72 17.96 -0.20
N GLY A 441 -27.91 18.83 0.39
CA GLY A 441 -26.47 18.88 0.19
C GLY A 441 -25.93 20.31 0.21
N LEU A 442 -25.08 20.65 -0.74
CA LEU A 442 -24.51 22.00 -0.86
C LEU A 442 -25.58 23.10 -1.09
N SER A 443 -26.67 22.75 -1.78
CA SER A 443 -27.71 23.70 -2.14
C SER A 443 -28.58 24.20 -0.97
N ASP A 444 -28.66 23.42 0.10
CA ASP A 444 -29.46 23.70 1.30
C ASP A 444 -28.62 23.70 2.60
N LEU A 445 -27.31 23.99 2.45
CA LEU A 445 -26.37 24.01 3.56
C LEU A 445 -26.60 25.22 4.46
N GLU A 446 -27.04 24.98 5.69
CA GLU A 446 -27.24 25.99 6.72
C GLU A 446 -26.38 25.69 7.96
N PHE A 447 -25.60 26.66 8.42
CA PHE A 447 -24.81 26.54 9.64
C PHE A 447 -24.53 27.91 10.26
N VAL A 448 -24.14 27.91 11.53
CA VAL A 448 -23.71 29.11 12.26
C VAL A 448 -22.22 28.99 12.52
N GLU A 449 -21.41 29.94 12.03
CA GLU A 449 -20.00 30.03 12.36
C GLU A 449 -19.85 30.64 13.76
N HIS A 450 -19.32 29.88 14.71
CA HIS A 450 -19.02 30.32 16.08
C HIS A 450 -17.61 30.92 16.17
N GLY A 451 -16.72 30.59 15.28
CA GLY A 451 -15.36 31.15 15.24
C GLY A 451 -14.50 30.55 14.14
N LEU A 452 -13.57 31.36 13.68
CA LEU A 452 -12.59 30.94 12.66
C LEU A 452 -11.19 31.43 13.08
N THR A 453 -10.21 30.52 13.03
CA THR A 453 -8.79 30.85 13.19
C THR A 453 -8.01 30.31 12.00
N LYS A 454 -7.05 31.09 11.51
CA LYS A 454 -6.18 30.67 10.41
C LYS A 454 -4.72 30.97 10.74
N GLU A 455 -3.87 29.97 10.66
CA GLU A 455 -2.43 30.06 10.77
C GLU A 455 -1.78 29.41 9.54
N ASN A 456 -1.09 30.20 8.73
CA ASN A 456 -0.52 29.75 7.47
C ASN A 456 -1.59 29.08 6.58
N ASN A 457 -1.40 27.80 6.24
CA ASN A 457 -2.32 26.96 5.45
C ASN A 457 -3.23 26.06 6.30
N ILE A 458 -3.38 26.36 7.60
CA ILE A 458 -4.26 25.60 8.49
C ILE A 458 -5.39 26.52 8.98
N THR A 459 -6.61 26.13 8.73
CA THR A 459 -7.82 26.82 9.17
C THR A 459 -8.63 25.95 10.11
N HIS A 460 -9.02 26.49 11.25
CA HIS A 460 -9.98 25.89 12.16
C HIS A 460 -11.28 26.68 12.14
N ILE A 461 -12.40 26.01 11.99
CA ILE A 461 -13.73 26.58 11.91
C ILE A 461 -14.60 25.89 12.96
N ASN A 462 -15.14 26.65 13.90
CA ASN A 462 -16.12 26.15 14.86
C ASN A 462 -17.52 26.46 14.35
N VAL A 463 -18.38 25.48 14.29
CA VAL A 463 -19.73 25.62 13.73
C VAL A 463 -20.79 24.95 14.59
N GLY A 464 -21.97 25.58 14.69
CA GLY A 464 -23.23 24.94 15.06
C GLY A 464 -24.02 24.57 13.80
N ILE A 465 -24.60 23.37 13.76
CA ILE A 465 -25.31 22.85 12.60
C ILE A 465 -26.69 22.32 12.99
#